data_2c644e6ffc5dd189be77eaff2f3f1c61
#
_entry.id   2c644e6ffc5dd189be77eaff2f3f1c61
#
_cell.length_a   1.000
_cell.length_b   1.000
_cell.length_c   1.000
_cell.angle_alpha   90.00
_cell.angle_beta   90.00
_cell.angle_gamma   90.00
#
_symmetry.space_group_name_H-M   'P 1'
#
loop_
_entity.id
_entity.type
_entity.pdbx_description
1 polymer ?
#
loop_
_entity_poly.entity_id
_entity_poly.type
_entity_poly.pdbx_seq_one_letter_code
_entity_poly.pdbx_strand_id
1 'polypeptide(L)'
;MLARLLKTPPMLRGTVSQVQTRCGKPNCWCARSPQGHSHTRITWSKDGKLKTRKVPPDQIDQIYQLTHNYRQFRSLRRKIAALQTEIRSLLDDMEREKVKEARKSLKLPDIE
;
A
#
# COMPACT_ATOMS: atom_id res chain seq x y z
N MET A 1 -19.25 -3.61 5.65
CA MET A 1 -17.85 -3.77 5.26
C MET A 1 -17.69 -4.14 3.79
N LEU A 2 -18.36 -5.18 3.31
CA LEU A 2 -18.29 -5.57 1.90
C LEU A 2 -18.77 -4.47 0.96
N ALA A 3 -19.84 -3.76 1.31
CA ALA A 3 -20.36 -2.65 0.53
C ALA A 3 -19.35 -1.50 0.38
N ARG A 4 -18.54 -1.25 1.41
CA ARG A 4 -17.46 -0.25 1.35
C ARG A 4 -16.34 -0.69 0.42
N LEU A 5 -15.98 -1.97 0.43
CA LEU A 5 -14.96 -2.52 -0.47
C LEU A 5 -15.38 -2.41 -1.93
N LEU A 6 -16.66 -2.66 -2.22
CA LEU A 6 -17.21 -2.53 -3.58
C LEU A 6 -17.29 -1.08 -4.06
N LYS A 7 -17.33 -0.12 -3.13
CA LYS A 7 -17.33 1.32 -3.43
C LYS A 7 -15.93 1.93 -3.34
N THR A 8 -14.90 1.11 -3.24
CA THR A 8 -13.53 1.60 -3.18
C THR A 8 -13.20 2.40 -4.45
N PRO A 9 -12.66 3.61 -4.31
CA PRO A 9 -12.35 4.43 -5.48
C PRO A 9 -11.22 3.83 -6.29
N PRO A 10 -11.12 4.17 -7.58
CA PRO A 10 -9.98 3.75 -8.38
C PRO A 10 -8.67 4.24 -7.77
N MET A 11 -7.60 3.50 -8.02
CA MET A 11 -6.30 3.76 -7.42
C MET A 11 -5.18 3.45 -8.40
N LEU A 12 -4.03 4.08 -8.21
CA LEU A 12 -2.84 3.81 -8.97
C LEU A 12 -1.70 3.40 -8.04
N ARG A 13 -1.05 2.30 -8.37
CA ARG A 13 0.23 1.96 -7.78
C ARG A 13 1.27 2.93 -8.28
N GLY A 14 2.03 3.49 -7.37
CA GLY A 14 3.11 4.36 -7.76
C GLY A 14 3.35 5.44 -6.74
N THR A 15 4.48 6.09 -6.92
CA THR A 15 4.90 7.21 -6.09
C THR A 15 5.03 8.43 -6.99
N VAL A 16 4.37 9.52 -6.60
CA VAL A 16 4.48 10.79 -7.28
C VAL A 16 5.57 11.60 -6.63
N SER A 17 6.45 12.15 -7.43
CA SER A 17 7.54 13.01 -6.94
C SER A 17 7.75 14.20 -7.86
N GLN A 18 8.21 15.30 -7.27
CA GLN A 18 8.68 16.42 -8.05
C GLN A 18 10.20 16.29 -8.24
N VAL A 19 10.62 16.42 -9.48
CA VAL A 19 12.02 16.27 -9.87
C VAL A 19 12.48 17.53 -10.58
N GLN A 20 13.72 17.91 -10.30
CA GLN A 20 14.35 19.05 -10.96
C GLN A 20 15.49 18.51 -11.82
N THR A 21 15.40 18.74 -13.14
CA THR A 21 16.39 18.25 -14.08
C THR A 21 16.77 19.35 -15.08
N ARG A 22 18.02 19.31 -15.54
CA ARG A 22 18.48 20.15 -16.62
C ARG A 22 18.06 19.56 -17.96
N CYS A 23 17.58 20.39 -18.88
CA CYS A 23 17.10 19.92 -20.17
C CYS A 23 18.22 19.60 -21.16
N GLY A 24 19.47 19.91 -20.81
CA GLY A 24 20.62 19.67 -21.70
C GLY A 24 20.84 20.71 -22.80
N LYS A 25 19.95 21.69 -22.93
CA LYS A 25 20.11 22.76 -23.91
C LYS A 25 21.03 23.85 -23.36
N PRO A 26 22.15 24.17 -24.03
CA PRO A 26 23.11 25.15 -23.51
C PRO A 26 22.55 26.58 -23.40
N ASN A 27 21.56 26.91 -24.22
CA ASN A 27 20.92 28.23 -24.21
C ASN A 27 19.76 28.35 -23.22
N CYS A 28 19.44 27.30 -22.51
CA CYS A 28 18.37 27.31 -21.52
C CYS A 28 18.88 27.91 -20.20
N TRP A 29 17.99 28.63 -19.48
CA TRP A 29 18.31 29.19 -18.16
C TRP A 29 18.71 28.09 -17.16
N CYS A 30 18.19 26.87 -17.31
CA CYS A 30 18.48 25.76 -16.39
C CYS A 30 19.94 25.31 -16.45
N ALA A 31 20.67 25.59 -17.54
CA ALA A 31 22.09 25.30 -17.65
C ALA A 31 22.93 26.09 -16.64
N ARG A 32 22.43 27.25 -16.20
CA ARG A 32 23.08 28.14 -15.22
C ARG A 32 22.46 28.05 -13.85
N SER A 33 21.38 27.28 -13.69
CA SER A 33 20.68 27.09 -12.42
C SER A 33 21.08 25.77 -11.78
N PRO A 34 21.37 25.75 -10.45
CA PRO A 34 21.62 24.51 -9.76
C PRO A 34 20.38 23.63 -9.64
N GLN A 35 19.19 24.21 -9.81
CA GLN A 35 17.93 23.51 -9.61
C GLN A 35 17.36 22.85 -10.87
N GLY A 36 17.57 23.47 -12.06
CA GLY A 36 17.03 22.98 -13.30
C GLY A 36 15.52 23.17 -13.45
N HIS A 37 14.91 22.46 -14.38
CA HIS A 37 13.46 22.47 -14.59
C HIS A 37 12.77 21.55 -13.59
N SER A 38 11.66 22.04 -13.04
CA SER A 38 10.81 21.22 -12.16
C SER A 38 9.74 20.52 -13.00
N HIS A 39 9.54 19.22 -12.72
CA HIS A 39 8.45 18.46 -13.31
C HIS A 39 8.01 17.36 -12.36
N THR A 40 6.80 16.86 -12.57
CA THR A 40 6.21 15.80 -11.76
C THR A 40 6.36 14.48 -12.48
N ARG A 41 6.79 13.45 -11.76
CA ARG A 41 6.92 12.07 -12.26
C ARG A 41 6.12 11.12 -11.41
N ILE A 42 5.58 10.10 -12.05
CA ILE A 42 5.07 8.92 -11.36
C ILE A 42 6.04 7.77 -11.59
N THR A 43 6.37 7.07 -10.51
CA THR A 43 7.29 5.93 -10.54
C THR A 43 6.57 4.71 -9.99
N TRP A 44 6.67 3.59 -10.68
CA TRP A 44 6.06 2.32 -10.27
C TRP A 44 7.00 1.17 -10.61
N SER A 45 6.75 0.01 -9.99
CA SER A 45 7.50 -1.22 -10.26
C SER A 45 6.63 -2.17 -11.10
N LYS A 46 7.22 -2.73 -12.13
CA LYS A 46 6.57 -3.75 -12.97
C LYS A 46 7.59 -4.83 -13.32
N ASP A 47 7.25 -6.09 -13.00
CA ASP A 47 8.10 -7.26 -13.27
C ASP A 47 9.52 -7.09 -12.71
N GLY A 48 9.63 -6.53 -11.50
CA GLY A 48 10.89 -6.29 -10.82
C GLY A 48 11.68 -5.10 -11.35
N LYS A 49 11.15 -4.37 -12.33
CA LYS A 49 11.80 -3.21 -12.91
C LYS A 49 11.09 -1.92 -12.53
N LEU A 50 11.87 -0.91 -12.21
CA LEU A 50 11.35 0.42 -11.90
C LEU A 50 11.05 1.15 -13.19
N LYS A 51 9.81 1.63 -13.31
CA LYS A 51 9.32 2.43 -14.43
C LYS A 51 9.00 3.83 -13.95
N THR A 52 9.23 4.81 -14.80
CA THR A 52 8.91 6.20 -14.48
C THR A 52 8.33 6.90 -15.71
N ARG A 53 7.43 7.84 -15.45
CA ARG A 53 6.79 8.63 -16.51
C ARG A 53 6.54 10.05 -16.05
N LYS A 54 6.76 11.01 -16.91
CA LYS A 54 6.42 12.41 -16.67
C LYS A 54 4.90 12.58 -16.66
N VAL A 55 4.39 13.32 -15.68
CA VAL A 55 2.95 13.58 -15.54
C VAL A 55 2.61 14.92 -16.21
N PRO A 56 1.64 14.93 -17.15
CA PRO A 56 1.15 16.20 -17.71
C PRO A 56 0.56 17.09 -16.62
N PRO A 57 0.74 18.43 -16.72
CA PRO A 57 0.25 19.36 -15.68
C PRO A 57 -1.24 19.25 -15.39
N ASP A 58 -2.06 18.94 -16.40
CA ASP A 58 -3.51 18.81 -16.26
C ASP A 58 -3.95 17.54 -15.53
N GLN A 59 -3.04 16.56 -15.34
CA GLN A 59 -3.31 15.29 -14.66
C GLN A 59 -2.68 15.18 -13.28
N ILE A 60 -1.91 16.16 -12.85
CA ILE A 60 -1.14 16.09 -11.59
C ILE A 60 -2.06 15.84 -10.40
N ASP A 61 -3.11 16.62 -10.24
CA ASP A 61 -4.04 16.50 -9.10
C ASP A 61 -4.74 15.16 -9.10
N GLN A 62 -5.18 14.69 -10.25
CA GLN A 62 -5.84 13.39 -10.39
C GLN A 62 -4.91 12.25 -10.02
N ILE A 63 -3.66 12.29 -10.50
CA ILE A 63 -2.67 11.24 -10.21
C ILE A 63 -2.29 11.24 -8.73
N TYR A 64 -2.14 12.42 -8.09
CA TYR A 64 -1.95 12.50 -6.64
C TYR A 64 -3.10 11.84 -5.89
N GLN A 65 -4.34 12.11 -6.29
CA GLN A 65 -5.51 11.52 -5.65
C GLN A 65 -5.53 9.99 -5.81
N LEU A 66 -5.26 9.49 -7.01
CA LEU A 66 -5.27 8.06 -7.29
C LEU A 66 -4.16 7.30 -6.54
N THR A 67 -2.97 7.87 -6.45
CA THR A 67 -1.88 7.27 -5.67
C THR A 67 -2.12 7.37 -4.17
N HIS A 68 -2.77 8.44 -3.71
CA HIS A 68 -3.21 8.56 -2.32
C HIS A 68 -4.24 7.48 -1.98
N ASN A 69 -5.22 7.24 -2.85
CA ASN A 69 -6.22 6.18 -2.69
C ASN A 69 -5.55 4.80 -2.54
N TYR A 70 -4.51 4.55 -3.31
CA TYR A 70 -3.74 3.30 -3.19
C TYR A 70 -3.05 3.16 -1.83
N ARG A 71 -2.43 4.23 -1.32
CA ARG A 71 -1.81 4.20 0.01
C ARG A 71 -2.84 3.96 1.10
N GLN A 72 -4.02 4.58 1.00
CA GLN A 72 -5.12 4.34 1.94
C GLN A 72 -5.60 2.89 1.89
N PHE A 73 -5.74 2.34 0.71
CA PHE A 73 -6.12 0.93 0.53
C PHE A 73 -5.09 -0.02 1.14
N ARG A 74 -3.81 0.22 0.92
CA ARG A 74 -2.73 -0.60 1.51
C ARG A 74 -2.72 -0.53 3.03
N SER A 75 -2.96 0.64 3.58
CA SER A 75 -3.06 0.81 5.03
C SER A 75 -4.21 0.00 5.61
N LEU A 76 -5.38 0.07 4.98
CA LEU A 76 -6.54 -0.73 5.37
C LEU A 76 -6.27 -2.23 5.27
N ARG A 77 -5.63 -2.66 4.17
CA ARG A 77 -5.27 -4.07 3.96
C ARG A 77 -4.35 -4.59 5.07
N ARG A 78 -3.38 -3.79 5.50
CA ARG A 78 -2.48 -4.16 6.61
C ARG A 78 -3.24 -4.29 7.93
N LYS A 79 -4.18 -3.39 8.21
CA LYS A 79 -5.02 -3.47 9.41
C LYS A 79 -5.86 -4.73 9.43
N ILE A 80 -6.46 -5.09 8.29
CA ILE A 80 -7.25 -6.32 8.16
C ILE A 80 -6.36 -7.54 8.39
N ALA A 81 -5.17 -7.59 7.82
CA ALA A 81 -4.23 -8.69 8.00
C ALA A 81 -3.82 -8.85 9.47
N ALA A 82 -3.59 -7.75 10.17
CA ALA A 82 -3.28 -7.77 11.61
C ALA A 82 -4.44 -8.31 12.43
N LEU A 83 -5.68 -7.90 12.12
CA LEU A 83 -6.88 -8.41 12.78
C LEU A 83 -7.09 -9.90 12.51
N GLN A 84 -6.82 -10.37 11.30
CA GLN A 84 -6.91 -11.79 10.96
C GLN A 84 -5.94 -12.64 11.80
N THR A 85 -4.71 -12.15 11.99
CA THR A 85 -3.72 -12.83 12.84
C THR A 85 -4.20 -12.90 14.28
N GLU A 86 -4.75 -11.80 14.80
CA GLU A 86 -5.27 -11.72 16.16
C GLU A 86 -6.47 -12.66 16.37
N ILE A 87 -7.41 -12.67 15.42
CA ILE A 87 -8.57 -13.57 15.45
C ILE A 87 -8.12 -15.03 15.45
N ARG A 88 -7.17 -15.39 14.61
CA ARG A 88 -6.63 -16.75 14.53
C ARG A 88 -6.01 -17.18 15.86
N SER A 89 -5.24 -16.30 16.47
CA SER A 89 -4.64 -16.55 17.79
C SER A 89 -5.69 -16.80 18.85
N LEU A 90 -6.75 -15.98 18.89
CA LEU A 90 -7.85 -16.15 19.82
C LEU A 90 -8.61 -17.47 19.61
N LEU A 91 -8.83 -17.86 18.35
CA LEU A 91 -9.47 -19.14 18.05
C LEU A 91 -8.62 -20.34 18.51
N ASP A 92 -7.31 -20.26 18.32
CA ASP A 92 -6.38 -21.30 18.79
C ASP A 92 -6.43 -21.41 20.32
N ASP A 93 -6.48 -20.31 21.02
CA ASP A 93 -6.61 -20.28 22.48
C ASP A 93 -7.94 -20.88 22.93
N MET A 94 -9.04 -20.53 22.27
CA MET A 94 -10.36 -21.10 22.55
C MET A 94 -10.37 -22.61 22.38
N GLU A 95 -9.80 -23.12 21.29
CA GLU A 95 -9.71 -24.56 21.01
C GLU A 95 -8.97 -25.27 22.14
N ARG A 96 -7.79 -24.78 22.52
CA ARG A 96 -7.01 -25.38 23.62
C ARG A 96 -7.77 -25.40 24.93
N GLU A 97 -8.42 -24.31 25.28
CA GLU A 97 -9.19 -24.21 26.51
C GLU A 97 -10.37 -25.19 26.53
N LYS A 98 -11.09 -25.30 25.42
CA LYS A 98 -12.28 -26.16 25.35
C LYS A 98 -11.90 -27.63 25.31
N VAL A 99 -10.83 -28.01 24.65
CA VAL A 99 -10.30 -29.38 24.66
C VAL A 99 -9.85 -29.74 26.07
N LYS A 100 -9.16 -28.87 26.77
CA LYS A 100 -8.67 -29.05 28.15
C LYS A 100 -9.84 -29.20 29.12
N GLU A 101 -10.87 -28.39 28.97
CA GLU A 101 -12.09 -28.45 29.78
C GLU A 101 -12.79 -29.81 29.62
N ALA A 102 -12.95 -30.32 28.41
CA ALA A 102 -13.57 -31.63 28.16
C ALA A 102 -12.76 -32.79 28.75
N ARG A 103 -11.42 -32.74 28.59
CA ARG A 103 -10.54 -33.77 29.19
C ARG A 103 -10.64 -33.83 30.68
N LYS A 104 -10.67 -32.68 31.36
CA LYS A 104 -10.82 -32.61 32.81
C LYS A 104 -12.17 -33.18 33.26
N SER A 105 -13.24 -32.83 32.54
CA SER A 105 -14.59 -33.28 32.85
C SER A 105 -14.74 -34.79 32.76
N LEU A 106 -14.12 -35.42 31.77
CA LEU A 106 -14.23 -36.85 31.51
C LEU A 106 -13.03 -37.64 32.02
N LYS A 107 -12.06 -37.01 32.65
CA LYS A 107 -10.81 -37.61 33.15
C LYS A 107 -10.07 -38.39 32.05
N LEU A 108 -10.07 -37.85 30.83
CA LEU A 108 -9.43 -38.46 29.68
C LEU A 108 -7.93 -38.14 29.65
N PRO A 109 -7.12 -39.01 29.04
CA PRO A 109 -5.71 -38.71 28.78
C PRO A 109 -5.55 -37.57 27.80
N ASP A 110 -4.30 -37.14 27.62
CA ASP A 110 -3.96 -36.09 26.67
C ASP A 110 -4.22 -36.57 25.25
N ILE A 111 -5.27 -36.05 24.62
CA ILE A 111 -5.68 -36.36 23.25
C ILE A 111 -5.46 -35.11 22.42
N GLU A 112 -4.60 -35.18 21.41
CA GLU A 112 -4.36 -34.12 20.43
C GLU A 112 -5.04 -34.42 19.12
#